data_c1b3969c977b1f3f3bc1b8c628eeb3cc
#
_entry.id   c1b3969c977b1f3f3bc1b8c628eeb3cc
#
_cell.length_a   1.000
_cell.length_b   1.000
_cell.length_c   1.000
_cell.angle_alpha   90.00
_cell.angle_beta   90.00
_cell.angle_gamma   90.00
#
_symmetry.space_group_name_H-M   'P 1'
#
loop_
_entity.id
_entity.type
_entity.pdbx_description
1 polymer ?
#
loop_
_entity_poly.entity_id
_entity_poly.type
_entity_poly.pdbx_seq_one_letter_code
_entity_poly.pdbx_strand_id
1 'polypeptide(L)'
;KEVVQLPDFKGNLSDLGGPSANMYKMGGKDLSLCKRCKRPSCIHPKVCPNLNTDHRPLLDIYYAVDSLPEIKRSFIGSGVRYDLLLHQSKGATVNKITAEYTRELIARHVSGRLKVAPEHTSDRVLSIMRKPAFSQFGEFKKIFDRINRELGLRQQLIPYFISSHPGCKEEDMAELAVITKQLDFHLEQVQDFTPTPMTVATEAWYTGFHPYTLEPVFSAKTQRCLLYTSDAADDL
;
A
#
# COMPACT_ATOMS: atom_id res chain seq x y z
N LYS A 1 -19.90 19.07 1.01
CA LYS A 1 -21.12 19.86 0.75
C LYS A 1 -21.21 20.28 -0.72
N GLU A 2 -20.14 20.76 -1.35
CA GLU A 2 -20.15 21.22 -2.75
C GLU A 2 -20.53 20.09 -3.74
N VAL A 3 -19.99 18.90 -3.55
CA VAL A 3 -20.24 17.73 -4.43
C VAL A 3 -21.73 17.35 -4.46
N VAL A 4 -22.44 17.45 -3.34
CA VAL A 4 -23.87 17.10 -3.28
C VAL A 4 -24.76 18.11 -3.99
N GLN A 5 -24.22 19.28 -4.34
CA GLN A 5 -24.92 20.34 -5.08
C GLN A 5 -24.75 20.22 -6.60
N LEU A 6 -23.93 19.27 -7.07
CA LEU A 6 -23.76 19.03 -8.49
C LEU A 6 -25.05 18.47 -9.11
N PRO A 7 -25.49 18.97 -10.29
CA PRO A 7 -26.78 18.60 -10.89
C PRO A 7 -26.99 17.10 -11.12
N ASP A 8 -25.90 16.39 -11.42
CA ASP A 8 -25.94 14.96 -11.73
C ASP A 8 -25.47 14.06 -10.57
N PHE A 9 -25.35 14.59 -9.36
CA PHE A 9 -24.90 13.81 -8.21
C PHE A 9 -25.95 12.76 -7.81
N LYS A 10 -25.56 11.48 -7.86
CA LYS A 10 -26.45 10.34 -7.57
C LYS A 10 -26.28 9.75 -6.16
N GLY A 11 -25.55 10.43 -5.28
CA GLY A 11 -25.32 10.01 -3.91
C GLY A 11 -24.14 9.07 -3.69
N ASN A 12 -23.30 8.82 -4.70
CA ASN A 12 -22.13 7.98 -4.56
C ASN A 12 -20.84 8.80 -4.65
N LEU A 13 -19.98 8.67 -3.65
CA LEU A 13 -18.61 9.18 -3.68
C LEU A 13 -17.67 8.04 -4.04
N SER A 14 -16.93 8.20 -5.13
CA SER A 14 -16.04 7.16 -5.67
C SER A 14 -14.69 7.09 -4.96
N ASP A 15 -14.23 8.19 -4.36
CA ASP A 15 -12.98 8.23 -3.62
C ASP A 15 -13.01 9.26 -2.50
N LEU A 16 -13.02 8.78 -1.25
CA LEU A 16 -12.80 9.56 -0.03
C LEU A 16 -11.34 9.50 0.43
N GLY A 17 -10.50 8.92 -0.39
CA GLY A 17 -9.09 8.70 -0.07
C GLY A 17 -8.17 9.81 -0.57
N GLY A 18 -6.91 9.53 -0.45
CA GLY A 18 -5.80 10.25 -1.03
C GLY A 18 -4.77 9.24 -1.52
N PRO A 19 -3.57 9.63 -1.95
CA PRO A 19 -2.56 8.72 -2.51
C PRO A 19 -2.21 7.50 -1.66
N SER A 20 -2.46 7.60 -0.33
CA SER A 20 -2.52 6.46 0.61
C SER A 20 -3.73 6.72 1.49
N ALA A 21 -4.82 6.00 1.26
CA ALA A 21 -6.13 6.30 1.83
C ALA A 21 -6.15 6.35 3.38
N ASN A 22 -5.26 5.63 4.05
CA ASN A 22 -5.21 5.53 5.51
C ASN A 22 -4.07 6.31 6.17
N MET A 23 -3.57 7.38 5.54
CA MET A 23 -2.47 8.19 6.11
C MET A 23 -2.89 9.61 6.53
N TYR A 24 -4.17 9.90 6.58
CA TYR A 24 -4.65 11.23 6.96
C TYR A 24 -4.22 11.62 8.39
N LYS A 25 -3.65 12.81 8.53
CA LYS A 25 -3.09 13.35 9.78
C LYS A 25 -2.00 12.48 10.44
N MET A 26 -1.38 11.55 9.72
CA MET A 26 -0.23 10.82 10.21
C MET A 26 1.04 11.66 10.05
N GLY A 27 1.59 12.13 11.16
CA GLY A 27 2.80 12.93 11.24
C GLY A 27 3.53 12.71 12.55
N GLY A 28 4.60 13.45 12.80
CA GLY A 28 5.32 13.38 14.07
C GLY A 28 4.48 13.93 15.23
N LYS A 29 4.40 13.20 16.35
CA LYS A 29 3.74 13.64 17.58
C LYS A 29 4.49 14.80 18.22
N ASP A 30 5.81 14.70 18.26
CA ASP A 30 6.72 15.74 18.71
C ASP A 30 7.53 16.28 17.53
N LEU A 31 7.19 17.47 17.09
CA LEU A 31 7.86 18.13 15.95
C LEU A 31 9.28 18.57 16.26
N SER A 32 9.63 18.78 17.55
CA SER A 32 10.98 19.15 17.94
C SER A 32 11.95 17.99 17.72
N LEU A 33 11.52 16.76 17.98
CA LEU A 33 12.25 15.55 17.63
C LEU A 33 12.38 15.39 16.13
N CYS A 34 11.31 15.66 15.38
CA CYS A 34 11.31 15.54 13.91
C CYS A 34 12.32 16.51 13.26
N LYS A 35 12.42 17.76 13.75
CA LYS A 35 13.36 18.75 13.23
C LYS A 35 14.84 18.32 13.31
N ARG A 36 15.18 17.46 14.27
CA ARG A 36 16.55 16.94 14.49
C ARG A 36 16.74 15.52 13.96
N CYS A 37 15.67 14.91 13.47
CA CYS A 37 15.69 13.52 13.03
C CYS A 37 16.45 13.38 11.70
N LYS A 38 17.38 12.41 11.64
CA LYS A 38 18.12 12.04 10.43
C LYS A 38 17.61 10.75 9.78
N ARG A 39 16.50 10.18 10.27
CA ARG A 39 15.93 8.96 9.68
C ARG A 39 15.36 9.29 8.29
N PRO A 40 15.71 8.51 7.28
CA PRO A 40 15.21 8.74 5.92
C PRO A 40 13.73 8.32 5.73
N SER A 41 13.14 7.58 6.69
CA SER A 41 11.74 7.18 6.67
C SER A 41 11.16 7.03 8.07
N CYS A 42 9.89 7.42 8.24
CA CYS A 42 9.15 7.23 9.49
C CYS A 42 8.49 5.83 9.60
N ILE A 43 8.47 5.07 8.52
CA ILE A 43 7.78 3.78 8.46
C ILE A 43 8.71 2.60 8.13
N HIS A 44 9.90 2.85 7.60
CA HIS A 44 10.86 1.80 7.24
C HIS A 44 12.20 2.02 7.97
N PRO A 45 12.91 0.93 8.40
CA PRO A 45 12.50 -0.49 8.43
C PRO A 45 11.46 -0.80 9.52
N LYS A 46 11.26 0.11 10.45
CA LYS A 46 10.27 0.02 11.54
C LYS A 46 9.56 1.34 11.69
N VAL A 47 8.27 1.30 12.01
CA VAL A 47 7.47 2.50 12.31
C VAL A 47 8.13 3.29 13.43
N CYS A 48 8.29 4.60 13.20
CA CYS A 48 8.87 5.51 14.19
C CYS A 48 7.96 5.63 15.42
N PRO A 49 8.47 5.47 16.64
CA PRO A 49 7.65 5.65 17.86
C PRO A 49 7.02 7.05 17.97
N ASN A 50 7.65 8.05 17.34
CA ASN A 50 7.12 9.42 17.27
C ASN A 50 6.09 9.62 16.15
N LEU A 51 5.84 8.63 15.28
CA LEU A 51 4.79 8.72 14.28
C LEU A 51 3.41 8.57 14.93
N ASN A 52 2.51 9.50 14.64
CA ASN A 52 1.10 9.33 14.94
C ASN A 52 0.49 8.34 13.95
N THR A 53 -0.01 7.22 14.45
CA THR A 53 -0.67 6.16 13.65
C THR A 53 -2.16 6.03 13.99
N ASP A 54 -2.75 7.07 14.60
CA ASP A 54 -4.16 7.08 15.00
C ASP A 54 -5.07 7.28 13.77
N HIS A 55 -5.95 6.34 13.53
CA HIS A 55 -6.94 6.39 12.44
C HIS A 55 -8.25 7.08 12.85
N ARG A 56 -8.41 7.54 14.09
CA ARG A 56 -9.63 8.20 14.58
C ARG A 56 -10.05 9.40 13.69
N PRO A 57 -9.13 10.32 13.31
CA PRO A 57 -9.52 11.46 12.48
C PRO A 57 -10.10 11.07 11.12
N LEU A 58 -9.71 9.89 10.59
CA LEU A 58 -10.22 9.38 9.33
C LEU A 58 -11.58 8.69 9.50
N LEU A 59 -11.75 7.92 10.58
CA LEU A 59 -13.05 7.36 10.97
C LEU A 59 -14.09 8.45 11.17
N ASP A 60 -13.74 9.54 11.85
CA ASP A 60 -14.64 10.68 12.07
C ASP A 60 -15.10 11.31 10.74
N ILE A 61 -14.20 11.36 9.74
CA ILE A 61 -14.57 11.80 8.38
C ILE A 61 -15.54 10.82 7.74
N TYR A 62 -15.30 9.53 7.82
CA TYR A 62 -16.19 8.52 7.23
C TYR A 62 -17.59 8.59 7.83
N TYR A 63 -17.70 8.62 9.16
CA TYR A 63 -18.97 8.77 9.86
C TYR A 63 -19.68 10.09 9.53
N ALA A 64 -18.93 11.19 9.47
CA ALA A 64 -19.51 12.48 9.11
C ALA A 64 -20.03 12.51 7.67
N VAL A 65 -19.34 11.88 6.72
CA VAL A 65 -19.79 11.79 5.34
C VAL A 65 -21.00 10.87 5.21
N ASP A 66 -20.96 9.70 5.82
CA ASP A 66 -22.05 8.72 5.75
C ASP A 66 -23.32 9.17 6.49
N SER A 67 -23.19 10.17 7.40
CA SER A 67 -24.36 10.78 8.07
C SER A 67 -25.12 11.79 7.21
N LEU A 68 -24.56 12.19 6.05
CA LEU A 68 -25.24 13.13 5.14
C LEU A 68 -26.36 12.41 4.38
N PRO A 69 -27.61 12.91 4.42
CA PRO A 69 -28.73 12.23 3.76
C PRO A 69 -28.61 12.13 2.25
N GLU A 70 -27.81 13.01 1.63
CA GLU A 70 -27.54 12.98 0.20
C GLU A 70 -26.53 11.91 -0.21
N ILE A 71 -25.77 11.38 0.74
CA ILE A 71 -24.76 10.36 0.48
C ILE A 71 -25.35 8.97 0.71
N LYS A 72 -25.46 8.21 -0.35
CA LYS A 72 -25.89 6.81 -0.30
C LYS A 72 -24.73 5.87 0.01
N ARG A 73 -23.58 6.13 -0.59
CA ARG A 73 -22.34 5.34 -0.42
C ARG A 73 -21.11 6.21 -0.62
N SER A 74 -20.12 5.95 0.18
CA SER A 74 -18.80 6.55 0.05
C SER A 74 -17.75 5.45 -0.03
N PHE A 75 -16.85 5.53 -1.02
CA PHE A 75 -15.83 4.53 -1.27
C PHE A 75 -14.44 5.15 -1.22
N ILE A 76 -13.42 4.31 -1.09
CA ILE A 76 -12.04 4.65 -1.38
C ILE A 76 -11.63 4.03 -2.72
N GLY A 77 -11.07 4.85 -3.60
CA GLY A 77 -10.49 4.43 -4.88
C GLY A 77 -8.98 4.20 -4.81
N SER A 78 -8.35 4.81 -3.81
CA SER A 78 -6.91 4.75 -3.56
C SER A 78 -6.50 3.52 -2.77
N GLY A 79 -5.23 3.10 -2.92
CA GLY A 79 -4.68 1.99 -2.15
C GLY A 79 -4.46 2.33 -0.67
N VAL A 80 -4.40 1.29 0.16
CA VAL A 80 -4.12 1.41 1.59
C VAL A 80 -2.73 0.90 1.96
N ARG A 81 -2.14 1.52 2.97
CA ARG A 81 -0.92 1.06 3.64
C ARG A 81 -1.29 0.00 4.67
N TYR A 82 -1.30 -1.27 4.25
CA TYR A 82 -1.65 -2.39 5.12
C TYR A 82 -0.64 -2.60 6.27
N ASP A 83 0.61 -2.21 6.08
CA ASP A 83 1.63 -2.22 7.13
C ASP A 83 1.28 -1.32 8.33
N LEU A 84 0.60 -0.19 8.09
CA LEU A 84 0.09 0.68 9.15
C LEU A 84 -1.18 0.12 9.79
N LEU A 85 -1.98 -0.68 9.08
CA LEU A 85 -3.14 -1.38 9.63
C LEU A 85 -2.73 -2.56 10.53
N LEU A 86 -1.59 -3.17 10.23
CA LEU A 86 -1.01 -4.27 11.03
C LEU A 86 -0.16 -3.75 12.21
N HIS A 87 0.25 -2.48 12.17
CA HIS A 87 1.14 -1.92 13.17
C HIS A 87 0.52 -1.91 14.56
N GLN A 88 1.20 -2.53 15.52
CA GLN A 88 0.83 -2.49 16.92
C GLN A 88 1.56 -1.35 17.62
N SER A 89 0.84 -0.29 17.93
CA SER A 89 1.36 0.82 18.73
C SER A 89 1.42 0.43 20.21
N LYS A 90 2.19 1.19 21.02
CA LYS A 90 2.23 0.97 22.47
C LYS A 90 0.90 1.32 23.16
N GLY A 91 0.02 2.07 22.51
CA GLY A 91 -1.28 2.47 23.04
C GLY A 91 -2.39 1.49 22.66
N ALA A 92 -2.95 0.77 23.64
CA ALA A 92 -4.03 -0.18 23.39
C ALA A 92 -5.26 0.48 22.72
N THR A 93 -5.56 1.74 23.05
CA THR A 93 -6.65 2.51 22.42
C THR A 93 -6.42 2.71 20.92
N VAL A 94 -5.19 3.08 20.51
CA VAL A 94 -4.85 3.28 19.11
C VAL A 94 -5.01 1.96 18.33
N ASN A 95 -4.61 0.83 18.90
CA ASN A 95 -4.75 -0.47 18.27
C ASN A 95 -6.23 -0.86 18.08
N LYS A 96 -7.09 -0.55 19.06
CA LYS A 96 -8.55 -0.75 18.94
C LYS A 96 -9.13 0.12 17.83
N ILE A 97 -8.75 1.39 17.76
CA ILE A 97 -9.17 2.31 16.70
C ILE A 97 -8.71 1.82 15.32
N THR A 98 -7.48 1.33 15.20
CA THR A 98 -6.98 0.78 13.94
C THR A 98 -7.77 -0.47 13.51
N ALA A 99 -8.14 -1.34 14.45
CA ALA A 99 -8.98 -2.49 14.16
C ALA A 99 -10.42 -2.08 13.75
N GLU A 100 -11.01 -1.10 14.44
CA GLU A 100 -12.30 -0.49 14.10
C GLU A 100 -12.26 0.12 12.70
N TYR A 101 -11.24 0.92 12.40
CA TYR A 101 -11.03 1.52 11.08
C TYR A 101 -10.90 0.46 9.99
N THR A 102 -10.10 -0.57 10.21
CA THR A 102 -9.91 -1.65 9.24
C THR A 102 -11.24 -2.36 8.92
N ARG A 103 -12.05 -2.61 9.94
CA ARG A 103 -13.35 -3.25 9.78
C ARG A 103 -14.33 -2.33 9.05
N GLU A 104 -14.42 -1.05 9.43
CA GLU A 104 -15.31 -0.06 8.80
C GLU A 104 -14.95 0.14 7.33
N LEU A 105 -13.64 0.31 7.06
CA LEU A 105 -13.12 0.43 5.70
C LEU A 105 -13.59 -0.73 4.81
N ILE A 106 -13.36 -1.97 5.24
CA ILE A 106 -13.70 -3.16 4.46
C ILE A 106 -15.22 -3.32 4.36
N ALA A 107 -15.95 -3.07 5.45
CA ALA A 107 -17.39 -3.27 5.50
C ALA A 107 -18.17 -2.31 4.61
N ARG A 108 -17.74 -1.04 4.50
CA ARG A 108 -18.58 0.03 3.93
C ARG A 108 -17.92 0.84 2.81
N HIS A 109 -16.57 0.94 2.81
CA HIS A 109 -15.86 1.86 1.93
C HIS A 109 -15.09 1.17 0.80
N VAL A 110 -15.18 -0.14 0.66
CA VAL A 110 -14.65 -0.91 -0.47
C VAL A 110 -15.78 -1.24 -1.43
N SER A 111 -15.67 -0.76 -2.67
CA SER A 111 -16.71 -0.95 -3.71
C SER A 111 -16.70 -2.33 -4.39
N GLY A 112 -16.05 -3.33 -3.76
CA GLY A 112 -15.84 -4.68 -4.29
C GLY A 112 -14.37 -5.01 -4.54
N ARG A 113 -13.52 -4.02 -4.78
CA ARG A 113 -12.09 -4.18 -5.04
C ARG A 113 -11.28 -3.23 -4.16
N LEU A 114 -10.36 -3.77 -3.36
CA LEU A 114 -9.42 -2.99 -2.55
C LEU A 114 -8.02 -3.08 -3.15
N LYS A 115 -7.47 -1.95 -3.58
CA LYS A 115 -6.10 -1.86 -4.08
C LYS A 115 -5.11 -1.88 -2.94
N VAL A 116 -4.07 -2.69 -3.08
CA VAL A 116 -2.95 -2.79 -2.13
C VAL A 116 -1.65 -2.91 -2.91
N ALA A 117 -0.57 -2.43 -2.34
CA ALA A 117 0.72 -2.38 -3.01
C ALA A 117 1.78 -3.20 -2.25
N PRO A 118 1.75 -4.55 -2.37
CA PRO A 118 2.86 -5.39 -1.88
C PRO A 118 4.15 -5.13 -2.64
N GLU A 119 4.08 -4.65 -3.88
CA GLU A 119 5.14 -4.25 -4.79
C GLU A 119 5.99 -5.40 -5.32
N HIS A 120 6.31 -6.40 -4.50
CA HIS A 120 7.06 -7.60 -4.86
C HIS A 120 6.83 -8.72 -3.84
N THR A 121 7.22 -9.95 -4.19
CA THR A 121 7.19 -11.11 -3.27
C THR A 121 8.55 -11.39 -2.62
N SER A 122 9.65 -11.02 -3.28
CA SER A 122 11.02 -11.19 -2.77
C SER A 122 11.34 -10.14 -1.69
N ASP A 123 11.59 -10.57 -0.45
CA ASP A 123 11.95 -9.67 0.65
C ASP A 123 13.29 -8.94 0.40
N ARG A 124 14.19 -9.52 -0.40
CA ARG A 124 15.42 -8.86 -0.83
C ARG A 124 15.12 -7.64 -1.70
N VAL A 125 14.23 -7.78 -2.67
CA VAL A 125 13.79 -6.67 -3.54
C VAL A 125 13.01 -5.64 -2.72
N LEU A 126 12.10 -6.09 -1.86
CA LEU A 126 11.31 -5.23 -0.98
C LEU A 126 12.19 -4.41 -0.01
N SER A 127 13.30 -4.97 0.46
CA SER A 127 14.27 -4.24 1.29
C SER A 127 14.89 -3.06 0.54
N ILE A 128 15.25 -3.24 -0.74
CA ILE A 128 15.77 -2.18 -1.60
C ILE A 128 14.69 -1.14 -1.90
N MET A 129 13.44 -1.58 -2.13
CA MET A 129 12.28 -0.70 -2.28
C MET A 129 11.90 0.03 -0.99
N ARG A 130 12.48 -0.38 0.16
CA ARG A 130 12.14 0.12 1.51
C ARG A 130 10.67 -0.12 1.85
N LYS A 131 10.16 -1.29 1.46
CA LYS A 131 8.82 -1.77 1.71
C LYS A 131 8.80 -2.83 2.82
N PRO A 132 7.65 -3.10 3.43
CA PRO A 132 7.51 -4.19 4.40
C PRO A 132 7.71 -5.55 3.74
N ALA A 133 8.10 -6.56 4.54
CA ALA A 133 8.22 -7.94 4.08
C ALA A 133 6.89 -8.46 3.50
N PHE A 134 6.96 -9.33 2.51
CA PHE A 134 5.78 -9.88 1.83
C PHE A 134 4.85 -10.67 2.78
N SER A 135 5.40 -11.24 3.85
CA SER A 135 4.61 -11.91 4.89
C SER A 135 3.53 -11.01 5.49
N GLN A 136 3.76 -9.69 5.62
CA GLN A 136 2.76 -8.75 6.13
C GLN A 136 1.56 -8.61 5.17
N PHE A 137 1.78 -8.70 3.86
CA PHE A 137 0.67 -8.76 2.92
C PHE A 137 -0.20 -10.01 3.17
N GLY A 138 0.43 -11.18 3.40
CA GLY A 138 -0.27 -12.41 3.76
C GLY A 138 -1.08 -12.28 5.06
N GLU A 139 -0.54 -11.59 6.07
CA GLU A 139 -1.27 -11.30 7.32
C GLU A 139 -2.48 -10.40 7.08
N PHE A 140 -2.31 -9.35 6.30
CA PHE A 140 -3.41 -8.45 5.93
C PHE A 140 -4.49 -9.18 5.13
N LYS A 141 -4.10 -10.03 4.16
CA LYS A 141 -5.04 -10.86 3.40
C LYS A 141 -5.91 -11.72 4.31
N LYS A 142 -5.32 -12.37 5.32
CA LYS A 142 -6.08 -13.16 6.29
C LYS A 142 -7.12 -12.33 7.05
N ILE A 143 -6.79 -11.08 7.42
CA ILE A 143 -7.73 -10.16 8.07
C ILE A 143 -8.85 -9.77 7.11
N PHE A 144 -8.51 -9.41 5.89
CA PHE A 144 -9.46 -9.04 4.84
C PHE A 144 -10.43 -10.18 4.54
N ASP A 145 -9.94 -11.40 4.31
CA ASP A 145 -10.75 -12.57 4.02
C ASP A 145 -11.68 -12.95 5.19
N ARG A 146 -11.18 -12.81 6.42
CA ARG A 146 -11.97 -13.05 7.63
C ARG A 146 -13.14 -12.08 7.71
N ILE A 147 -12.90 -10.77 7.55
CA ILE A 147 -13.95 -9.74 7.61
C ILE A 147 -14.97 -9.94 6.49
N ASN A 148 -14.52 -10.26 5.27
CA ASN A 148 -15.42 -10.57 4.16
C ASN A 148 -16.32 -11.76 4.49
N ARG A 149 -15.78 -12.83 5.06
CA ARG A 149 -16.54 -14.02 5.45
C ARG A 149 -17.55 -13.71 6.55
N GLU A 150 -17.14 -12.98 7.59
CA GLU A 150 -17.99 -12.58 8.72
C GLU A 150 -19.18 -11.72 8.26
N LEU A 151 -19.00 -10.89 7.25
CA LEU A 151 -20.00 -9.95 6.75
C LEU A 151 -20.72 -10.45 5.48
N GLY A 152 -20.41 -11.64 4.98
CA GLY A 152 -20.97 -12.18 3.74
C GLY A 152 -20.61 -11.38 2.49
N LEU A 153 -19.48 -10.68 2.48
CA LEU A 153 -19.01 -9.86 1.37
C LEU A 153 -18.24 -10.71 0.35
N ARG A 154 -18.21 -10.24 -0.91
CA ARG A 154 -17.47 -10.87 -2.02
C ARG A 154 -16.47 -9.90 -2.64
N GLN A 155 -15.69 -9.25 -1.78
CA GLN A 155 -14.69 -8.29 -2.21
C GLN A 155 -13.37 -8.99 -2.57
N GLN A 156 -12.56 -8.34 -3.39
CA GLN A 156 -11.26 -8.84 -3.83
C GLN A 156 -10.15 -7.84 -3.46
N LEU A 157 -8.98 -8.38 -3.09
CA LEU A 157 -7.75 -7.61 -3.06
C LEU A 157 -7.17 -7.55 -4.46
N ILE A 158 -6.79 -6.35 -4.89
CA ILE A 158 -6.08 -6.13 -6.15
C ILE A 158 -4.64 -5.75 -5.81
N PRO A 159 -3.72 -6.71 -5.81
CA PRO A 159 -2.32 -6.44 -5.52
C PRO A 159 -1.65 -5.75 -6.71
N TYR A 160 -0.84 -4.75 -6.40
CA TYR A 160 0.01 -4.05 -7.35
C TYR A 160 1.45 -4.51 -7.18
N PHE A 161 2.08 -4.92 -8.28
CA PHE A 161 3.47 -5.37 -8.32
C PHE A 161 4.31 -4.53 -9.27
N ILE A 162 5.61 -4.47 -8.99
CA ILE A 162 6.59 -3.76 -9.82
C ILE A 162 7.64 -4.77 -10.30
N SER A 163 7.77 -4.89 -11.62
CA SER A 163 8.87 -5.62 -12.27
C SER A 163 10.08 -4.71 -12.49
N SER A 164 11.23 -5.29 -12.75
CA SER A 164 12.46 -4.58 -13.16
C SER A 164 12.97 -3.52 -12.18
N HIS A 165 12.49 -3.49 -10.94
CA HIS A 165 13.02 -2.59 -9.92
C HIS A 165 14.50 -2.88 -9.65
N PRO A 166 15.34 -1.87 -9.33
CA PRO A 166 16.71 -2.13 -8.89
C PRO A 166 16.77 -3.23 -7.84
N GLY A 167 17.64 -4.21 -8.07
CA GLY A 167 17.77 -5.43 -7.28
C GLY A 167 16.87 -6.59 -7.71
N CYS A 168 15.86 -6.37 -8.55
CA CYS A 168 15.01 -7.43 -9.08
C CYS A 168 15.74 -8.18 -10.21
N LYS A 169 15.84 -9.50 -10.07
CA LYS A 169 16.38 -10.40 -11.08
C LYS A 169 15.27 -11.26 -11.69
N GLU A 170 15.60 -12.00 -12.73
CA GLU A 170 14.67 -12.92 -13.40
C GLU A 170 14.10 -13.97 -12.42
N GLU A 171 14.97 -14.52 -11.55
CA GLU A 171 14.51 -15.51 -10.57
C GLU A 171 13.47 -14.95 -9.60
N ASP A 172 13.59 -13.66 -9.23
CA ASP A 172 12.63 -12.99 -8.35
C ASP A 172 11.26 -12.84 -9.04
N MET A 173 11.25 -12.59 -10.34
CA MET A 173 10.00 -12.50 -11.12
C MET A 173 9.36 -13.87 -11.32
N ALA A 174 10.15 -14.92 -11.58
CA ALA A 174 9.65 -16.29 -11.65
C ALA A 174 9.02 -16.73 -10.31
N GLU A 175 9.66 -16.39 -9.19
CA GLU A 175 9.10 -16.66 -7.85
C GLU A 175 7.80 -15.87 -7.62
N LEU A 176 7.75 -14.60 -8.04
CA LEU A 176 6.54 -13.78 -7.96
C LEU A 176 5.38 -14.44 -8.71
N ALA A 177 5.62 -14.90 -9.93
CA ALA A 177 4.63 -15.57 -10.73
C ALA A 177 4.09 -16.85 -10.07
N VAL A 178 4.97 -17.68 -9.52
CA VAL A 178 4.58 -18.90 -8.78
C VAL A 178 3.74 -18.55 -7.53
N ILE A 179 4.18 -17.59 -6.73
CA ILE A 179 3.49 -17.21 -5.49
C ILE A 179 2.11 -16.61 -5.79
N THR A 180 2.00 -15.73 -6.79
CA THR A 180 0.72 -15.10 -7.13
C THR A 180 -0.28 -16.12 -7.67
N LYS A 181 0.16 -17.10 -8.44
CA LYS A 181 -0.66 -18.24 -8.87
C LYS A 181 -1.13 -19.11 -7.70
N GLN A 182 -0.26 -19.40 -6.74
CA GLN A 182 -0.63 -20.16 -5.53
C GLN A 182 -1.65 -19.41 -4.66
N LEU A 183 -1.62 -18.07 -4.68
CA LEU A 183 -2.55 -17.22 -3.94
C LEU A 183 -3.85 -16.93 -4.71
N ASP A 184 -4.00 -17.50 -5.92
CA ASP A 184 -5.15 -17.30 -6.81
C ASP A 184 -5.40 -15.81 -7.15
N PHE A 185 -4.32 -15.07 -7.36
CA PHE A 185 -4.40 -13.70 -7.84
C PHE A 185 -4.33 -13.68 -9.37
N HIS A 186 -5.35 -13.10 -10.00
CA HIS A 186 -5.20 -12.59 -11.36
C HIS A 186 -4.40 -11.29 -11.30
N LEU A 187 -3.22 -11.30 -11.90
CA LEU A 187 -2.33 -10.14 -11.94
C LEU A 187 -2.89 -9.13 -12.94
N GLU A 188 -3.74 -8.21 -12.44
CA GLU A 188 -4.28 -7.12 -13.27
C GLU A 188 -3.30 -5.95 -13.42
N GLN A 189 -2.31 -5.83 -12.54
CA GLN A 189 -1.43 -4.67 -12.47
C GLN A 189 0.00 -5.10 -12.07
N VAL A 190 0.79 -5.46 -13.05
CA VAL A 190 2.25 -5.48 -12.96
C VAL A 190 2.76 -4.31 -13.79
N GLN A 191 3.56 -3.44 -13.18
CA GLN A 191 4.12 -2.28 -13.87
C GLN A 191 5.64 -2.35 -13.85
N ASP A 192 6.25 -2.08 -15.00
CA ASP A 192 7.69 -1.93 -15.08
C ASP A 192 8.18 -0.73 -14.27
N PHE A 193 9.29 -0.92 -13.60
CA PHE A 193 9.94 0.18 -12.89
C PHE A 193 10.26 1.33 -13.83
N THR A 194 9.68 2.48 -13.57
CA THR A 194 9.98 3.72 -14.29
C THR A 194 10.79 4.64 -13.38
N PRO A 195 12.02 4.99 -13.78
CA PRO A 195 12.86 5.91 -13.00
C PRO A 195 12.16 7.26 -12.81
N THR A 196 11.85 7.60 -11.57
CA THR A 196 11.25 8.87 -11.19
C THR A 196 12.31 9.76 -10.56
N PRO A 197 12.53 10.98 -11.05
CA PRO A 197 13.55 11.89 -10.50
C PRO A 197 13.45 12.06 -8.99
N MET A 198 14.59 12.21 -8.33
CA MET A 198 14.74 12.43 -6.89
C MET A 198 14.30 11.25 -6.00
N THR A 199 14.18 10.04 -6.55
CA THR A 199 13.89 8.84 -5.76
C THR A 199 15.15 8.00 -5.54
N VAL A 200 15.24 7.33 -4.38
CA VAL A 200 16.32 6.39 -4.04
C VAL A 200 16.44 5.27 -5.06
N ALA A 201 15.31 4.79 -5.58
CA ALA A 201 15.28 3.74 -6.59
C ALA A 201 15.90 4.21 -7.92
N THR A 202 15.63 5.45 -8.35
CA THR A 202 16.25 6.00 -9.56
C THR A 202 17.75 6.19 -9.40
N GLU A 203 18.20 6.63 -8.24
CA GLU A 203 19.62 6.74 -7.95
C GLU A 203 20.31 5.37 -7.99
N ALA A 204 19.71 4.35 -7.37
CA ALA A 204 20.21 2.98 -7.44
C ALA A 204 20.20 2.43 -8.88
N TRP A 205 19.16 2.71 -9.66
CA TRP A 205 19.06 2.30 -11.06
C TRP A 205 20.15 2.92 -11.92
N TYR A 206 20.40 4.23 -11.73
CA TYR A 206 21.39 4.98 -12.51
C TYR A 206 22.81 4.58 -12.17
N THR A 207 23.15 4.57 -10.87
CA THR A 207 24.49 4.35 -10.37
C THR A 207 24.90 2.88 -10.32
N GLY A 208 23.95 1.95 -10.15
CA GLY A 208 24.20 0.54 -9.86
C GLY A 208 24.61 0.27 -8.41
N PHE A 209 24.41 1.24 -7.50
CA PHE A 209 24.73 1.13 -6.08
C PHE A 209 23.55 1.55 -5.22
N HIS A 210 23.41 0.91 -4.06
CA HIS A 210 22.42 1.32 -3.07
C HIS A 210 22.86 2.66 -2.43
N PRO A 211 22.05 3.73 -2.48
CA PRO A 211 22.51 5.08 -2.08
C PRO A 211 22.95 5.22 -0.62
N TYR A 212 22.46 4.37 0.27
CA TYR A 212 22.81 4.44 1.70
C TYR A 212 23.90 3.46 2.12
N THR A 213 23.96 2.27 1.51
CA THR A 213 24.94 1.22 1.90
C THR A 213 26.13 1.14 0.96
N LEU A 214 26.02 1.74 -0.22
CA LEU A 214 26.99 1.70 -1.32
C LEU A 214 27.28 0.27 -1.83
N GLU A 215 26.42 -0.68 -1.50
CA GLU A 215 26.51 -2.03 -2.03
C GLU A 215 26.07 -2.07 -3.50
N PRO A 216 26.70 -2.88 -4.35
CA PRO A 216 26.27 -3.04 -5.74
C PRO A 216 24.83 -3.54 -5.83
N VAL A 217 24.03 -2.93 -6.70
CA VAL A 217 22.64 -3.31 -6.96
C VAL A 217 22.47 -3.59 -8.44
N PHE A 218 22.00 -4.79 -8.76
CA PHE A 218 21.62 -5.13 -10.13
C PHE A 218 20.51 -4.19 -10.62
N SER A 219 20.59 -3.74 -11.86
CA SER A 219 19.54 -2.93 -12.49
C SER A 219 19.39 -3.34 -13.94
N ALA A 220 18.20 -3.74 -14.35
CA ALA A 220 17.86 -4.05 -15.72
C ALA A 220 17.89 -2.77 -16.56
N LYS A 221 18.84 -2.64 -17.48
CA LYS A 221 19.03 -1.46 -18.34
C LYS A 221 18.89 -1.76 -19.83
N THR A 222 18.92 -3.04 -20.20
CA THR A 222 18.78 -3.44 -21.59
C THR A 222 17.38 -3.94 -21.86
N GLN A 223 16.89 -3.75 -23.07
CA GLN A 223 15.57 -4.22 -23.48
C GLN A 223 15.40 -5.72 -23.26
N ARG A 224 16.45 -6.51 -23.46
CA ARG A 224 16.46 -7.95 -23.19
C ARG A 224 16.23 -8.25 -21.69
N CYS A 225 16.91 -7.52 -20.78
CA CYS A 225 16.69 -7.70 -19.34
C CYS A 225 15.29 -7.27 -18.91
N LEU A 226 14.74 -6.22 -19.54
CA LEU A 226 13.37 -5.76 -19.25
C LEU A 226 12.33 -6.79 -19.71
N LEU A 227 12.47 -7.37 -20.91
CA LEU A 227 11.59 -8.42 -21.42
C LEU A 227 11.57 -9.65 -20.51
N TYR A 228 12.72 -10.14 -20.05
CA TYR A 228 12.77 -11.30 -19.14
C TYR A 228 12.15 -11.03 -17.77
N THR A 229 12.06 -9.77 -17.33
CA THR A 229 11.44 -9.41 -16.05
C THR A 229 9.96 -9.06 -16.18
N SER A 230 9.46 -8.73 -17.39
CA SER A 230 8.04 -8.42 -17.64
C SER A 230 7.27 -9.62 -18.20
N ASP A 231 7.83 -10.37 -19.16
CA ASP A 231 7.13 -11.47 -19.83
C ASP A 231 6.80 -12.66 -18.89
N ALA A 232 7.56 -12.84 -17.81
CA ALA A 232 7.23 -13.86 -16.81
C ALA A 232 5.88 -13.62 -16.11
N ALA A 233 5.28 -12.44 -16.25
CA ALA A 233 3.99 -12.10 -15.69
C ALA A 233 2.84 -12.26 -16.70
N ASP A 234 3.13 -12.23 -18.01
CA ASP A 234 2.12 -12.29 -19.07
C ASP A 234 1.83 -13.73 -19.55
N ASP A 235 2.75 -14.68 -19.31
CA ASP A 235 2.62 -16.09 -19.72
C ASP A 235 1.89 -16.99 -18.69
N LEU A 236 1.23 -16.41 -17.65
CA LEU A 236 0.53 -17.10 -16.57
C LEU A 236 -0.93 -16.68 -16.45
#